data_17d75e715187eb2cf92cd732477da9b7
#
_entry.id   17d75e715187eb2cf92cd732477da9b7
#
_cell.length_a   1.000
_cell.length_b   1.000
_cell.length_c   1.000
_cell.angle_alpha   90.00
_cell.angle_beta   90.00
_cell.angle_gamma   90.00
#
_symmetry.space_group_name_H-M   'P 1'
#
loop_
_entity.id
_entity.type
_entity.pdbx_description
1 polymer ?
#
loop_
_entity_poly.entity_id
_entity_poly.type
_entity_poly.pdbx_seq_one_letter_code
_entity_poly.pdbx_strand_id
1 'polypeptide(L)'
;MKPVFRILIAFSLILFGFQSHAQLLKKELDQVYGLNPHLYNGKLYSGSYGQKVSGHQFLEGSSFKDGSAIVLGENYTDLQLNYDIYLQKIILKFETSTGASSQIEIPQSHIQSFQMEGQFFQLFQENDSTYKIYQLIGKPNHQILIYWYKKLVPITSTNQFEYEFQDAKKEIFLLVKGKLNYIKNNKSLIKMTDSKDQHLLKKWIKTHHFKIYKAHQEELLSLSQFLNSL
;
A
#
# COMPACT_ATOMS: atom_id res chain seq x y z
N MET A 1 -10.09 29.41 32.63
CA MET A 1 -10.31 28.44 31.52
C MET A 1 -11.80 28.38 31.23
N LYS A 2 -12.20 28.63 29.98
CA LYS A 2 -13.61 28.67 29.58
C LYS A 2 -14.25 27.27 29.69
N PRO A 3 -15.54 27.14 30.08
CA PRO A 3 -16.20 25.86 30.30
C PRO A 3 -16.17 24.93 29.09
N VAL A 4 -16.18 25.46 27.87
CA VAL A 4 -16.07 24.71 26.62
C VAL A 4 -14.75 23.90 26.51
N PHE A 5 -13.64 24.42 27.01
CA PHE A 5 -12.35 23.76 26.99
C PHE A 5 -12.29 22.56 27.95
N ARG A 6 -12.99 22.64 29.08
CA ARG A 6 -13.11 21.50 30.03
C ARG A 6 -13.98 20.37 29.49
N ILE A 7 -15.04 20.70 28.75
CA ILE A 7 -15.91 19.70 28.08
C ILE A 7 -15.17 18.97 26.97
N LEU A 8 -14.35 19.66 26.16
CA LEU A 8 -13.52 19.06 25.11
C LEU A 8 -12.47 18.08 25.67
N ILE A 9 -11.82 18.44 26.79
CA ILE A 9 -10.85 17.53 27.45
C ILE A 9 -11.55 16.29 28.02
N ALA A 10 -12.70 16.44 28.65
CA ALA A 10 -13.48 15.32 29.18
C ALA A 10 -13.95 14.38 28.05
N PHE A 11 -14.39 14.90 26.92
CA PHE A 11 -14.81 14.11 25.76
C PHE A 11 -13.64 13.35 25.11
N SER A 12 -12.45 13.97 25.05
CA SER A 12 -11.23 13.33 24.58
C SER A 12 -10.80 12.16 25.48
N LEU A 13 -10.85 12.32 26.79
CA LEU A 13 -10.52 11.27 27.76
C LEU A 13 -11.50 10.08 27.71
N ILE A 14 -12.78 10.33 27.45
CA ILE A 14 -13.78 9.27 27.28
C ILE A 14 -13.51 8.46 26.01
N LEU A 15 -13.17 9.11 24.88
CA LEU A 15 -12.82 8.44 23.62
C LEU A 15 -11.57 7.56 23.75
N PHE A 16 -10.55 8.00 24.49
CA PHE A 16 -9.35 7.20 24.77
C PHE A 16 -9.67 5.94 25.61
N GLY A 17 -10.58 6.06 26.57
CA GLY A 17 -11.03 4.93 27.39
C GLY A 17 -11.73 3.83 26.59
N PHE A 18 -12.53 4.18 25.59
CA PHE A 18 -13.24 3.21 24.74
C PHE A 18 -12.29 2.42 23.81
N GLN A 19 -11.25 3.05 23.29
CA GLN A 19 -10.24 2.36 22.45
C GLN A 19 -9.46 1.31 23.25
N SER A 20 -9.05 1.63 24.44
CA SER A 20 -8.31 0.69 25.32
C SER A 20 -9.15 -0.54 25.70
N HIS A 21 -10.46 -0.37 25.96
CA HIS A 21 -11.35 -1.48 26.27
C HIS A 21 -11.63 -2.38 25.07
N ALA A 22 -11.76 -1.82 23.86
CA ALA A 22 -11.96 -2.60 22.65
C ALA A 22 -10.75 -3.49 22.32
N GLN A 23 -9.53 -2.99 22.52
CA GLN A 23 -8.29 -3.76 22.32
C GLN A 23 -8.13 -4.90 23.35
N LEU A 24 -8.45 -4.64 24.62
CA LEU A 24 -8.45 -5.67 25.67
C LEU A 24 -9.46 -6.78 25.37
N LEU A 25 -10.69 -6.41 24.99
CA LEU A 25 -11.73 -7.37 24.65
C LEU A 25 -11.35 -8.23 23.44
N LYS A 26 -10.75 -7.63 22.41
CA LYS A 26 -10.25 -8.36 21.24
C LYS A 26 -9.17 -9.37 21.63
N LYS A 27 -8.21 -8.98 22.47
CA LYS A 27 -7.14 -9.85 22.96
C LYS A 27 -7.70 -11.03 23.79
N GLU A 28 -8.71 -10.79 24.63
CA GLU A 28 -9.39 -11.84 25.39
C GLU A 28 -10.17 -12.79 24.48
N LEU A 29 -10.86 -12.27 23.45
CA LEU A 29 -11.57 -13.08 22.47
C LEU A 29 -10.60 -13.96 21.66
N ASP A 30 -9.48 -13.40 21.21
CA ASP A 30 -8.45 -14.16 20.48
C ASP A 30 -7.80 -15.25 21.35
N GLN A 31 -7.68 -15.06 22.68
CA GLN A 31 -7.22 -16.08 23.61
C GLN A 31 -8.24 -17.21 23.83
N VAL A 32 -9.54 -16.91 23.82
CA VAL A 32 -10.60 -17.87 24.08
C VAL A 32 -11.01 -18.63 22.82
N TYR A 33 -11.11 -17.95 21.69
CA TYR A 33 -11.65 -18.49 20.42
C TYR A 33 -10.56 -18.79 19.38
N GLY A 34 -9.31 -18.40 19.65
CA GLY A 34 -8.21 -18.47 18.68
C GLY A 34 -8.18 -17.29 17.71
N LEU A 35 -7.14 -17.23 16.90
CA LEU A 35 -6.96 -16.17 15.90
C LEU A 35 -8.05 -16.28 14.82
N ASN A 36 -8.60 -15.13 14.38
CA ASN A 36 -9.64 -15.09 13.36
C ASN A 36 -9.15 -15.77 12.05
N PRO A 37 -9.75 -16.90 11.63
CA PRO A 37 -9.27 -17.68 10.50
C PRO A 37 -9.35 -16.91 9.17
N HIS A 38 -10.22 -15.91 9.04
CA HIS A 38 -10.30 -15.09 7.82
C HIS A 38 -9.02 -14.31 7.55
N LEU A 39 -8.36 -13.83 8.62
CA LEU A 39 -7.12 -13.08 8.52
C LEU A 39 -5.88 -13.98 8.62
N TYR A 40 -5.91 -14.98 9.54
CA TYR A 40 -4.71 -15.72 9.94
C TYR A 40 -4.56 -17.09 9.25
N ASN A 41 -5.45 -17.47 8.33
CA ASN A 41 -5.38 -18.73 7.56
C ASN A 41 -4.57 -18.58 6.27
N GLY A 42 -3.43 -17.90 6.34
CA GLY A 42 -2.49 -17.75 5.23
C GLY A 42 -1.40 -18.83 5.23
N LYS A 43 -0.70 -18.96 4.11
CA LYS A 43 0.52 -19.78 4.05
C LYS A 43 1.63 -19.11 4.85
N LEU A 44 2.44 -19.93 5.55
CA LEU A 44 3.68 -19.44 6.14
C LEU A 44 4.54 -18.77 5.05
N TYR A 45 4.96 -17.54 5.33
CA TYR A 45 5.83 -16.82 4.43
C TYR A 45 7.28 -17.18 4.71
N SER A 46 7.91 -17.81 3.73
CA SER A 46 9.31 -18.25 3.82
C SER A 46 10.27 -17.33 3.07
N GLY A 47 9.94 -16.06 2.88
CA GLY A 47 10.60 -15.05 2.03
C GLY A 47 12.12 -14.88 2.15
N SER A 48 12.82 -15.90 2.57
CA SER A 48 14.29 -15.97 2.58
C SER A 48 14.78 -16.50 1.25
N TYR A 49 15.46 -15.67 0.50
CA TYR A 49 16.14 -16.04 -0.75
C TYR A 49 17.55 -16.61 -0.52
N GLY A 50 17.89 -16.89 0.74
CA GLY A 50 19.19 -17.44 1.13
C GLY A 50 20.29 -16.39 1.26
N GLN A 51 21.47 -16.85 1.71
CA GLN A 51 22.63 -15.97 1.99
C GLN A 51 23.31 -15.42 0.73
N LYS A 52 22.98 -15.95 -0.45
CA LYS A 52 23.60 -15.57 -1.73
C LYS A 52 22.85 -14.45 -2.47
N VAL A 53 21.84 -13.84 -1.83
CA VAL A 53 21.06 -12.74 -2.41
C VAL A 53 21.28 -11.47 -1.62
N SER A 54 21.66 -10.39 -2.29
CA SER A 54 21.74 -9.05 -1.70
C SER A 54 20.45 -8.26 -1.89
N GLY A 55 20.23 -7.27 -1.00
CA GLY A 55 19.02 -6.47 -1.01
C GLY A 55 17.80 -7.18 -0.43
N HIS A 56 16.61 -6.71 -0.77
CA HIS A 56 15.34 -7.24 -0.28
C HIS A 56 14.22 -7.07 -1.30
N GLN A 57 13.19 -7.89 -1.20
CA GLN A 57 12.03 -7.94 -2.11
C GLN A 57 10.91 -6.94 -1.79
N PHE A 58 10.96 -6.30 -0.65
CA PHE A 58 9.89 -5.44 -0.14
C PHE A 58 9.90 -4.02 -0.74
N LEU A 59 8.77 -3.33 -0.66
CA LEU A 59 8.62 -1.96 -1.16
C LEU A 59 9.55 -0.98 -0.43
N GLU A 60 9.50 -0.92 0.89
CA GLU A 60 10.19 0.10 1.71
C GLU A 60 11.19 -0.48 2.72
N GLY A 61 11.59 -1.73 2.55
CA GLY A 61 12.50 -2.40 3.46
C GLY A 61 11.92 -3.64 4.11
N SER A 62 12.74 -4.34 4.88
CA SER A 62 12.37 -5.62 5.50
C SER A 62 11.60 -5.47 6.82
N SER A 63 11.50 -4.27 7.37
CA SER A 63 10.75 -3.99 8.59
C SER A 63 9.25 -4.01 8.33
N PHE A 64 8.49 -4.63 9.25
CA PHE A 64 7.04 -4.57 9.23
C PHE A 64 6.56 -3.19 9.68
N LYS A 65 5.43 -2.76 9.11
CA LYS A 65 4.84 -1.44 9.28
C LYS A 65 3.45 -1.55 9.86
N ASP A 66 3.09 -0.55 10.67
CA ASP A 66 1.72 -0.44 11.17
C ASP A 66 0.76 -0.23 10.01
N GLY A 67 -0.36 -0.95 10.04
CA GLY A 67 -1.32 -0.90 8.95
C GLY A 67 -2.69 -1.45 9.29
N SER A 68 -3.53 -1.48 8.28
CA SER A 68 -4.87 -2.06 8.30
C SER A 68 -5.18 -2.75 6.98
N ALA A 69 -6.15 -3.65 6.98
CA ALA A 69 -6.56 -4.36 5.77
C ALA A 69 -8.06 -4.64 5.77
N ILE A 70 -8.68 -4.63 4.59
CA ILE A 70 -10.02 -5.16 4.37
C ILE A 70 -9.86 -6.56 3.76
N VAL A 71 -10.26 -7.58 4.52
CA VAL A 71 -10.13 -8.99 4.16
C VAL A 71 -11.51 -9.64 4.26
N LEU A 72 -12.00 -10.22 3.18
CA LEU A 72 -13.34 -10.84 3.06
C LEU A 72 -14.48 -9.90 3.52
N GLY A 73 -14.33 -8.59 3.27
CA GLY A 73 -15.29 -7.55 3.65
C GLY A 73 -15.18 -7.05 5.09
N GLU A 74 -14.34 -7.65 5.91
CA GLU A 74 -14.08 -7.23 7.30
C GLU A 74 -12.86 -6.29 7.38
N ASN A 75 -12.95 -5.27 8.22
CA ASN A 75 -11.87 -4.31 8.46
C ASN A 75 -11.03 -4.73 9.67
N TYR A 76 -9.74 -4.93 9.45
CA TYR A 76 -8.74 -5.26 10.47
C TYR A 76 -7.78 -4.10 10.63
N THR A 77 -7.60 -3.64 11.87
CA THR A 77 -6.66 -2.57 12.26
C THR A 77 -5.52 -3.11 13.08
N ASP A 78 -4.53 -2.27 13.35
CA ASP A 78 -3.38 -2.58 14.21
C ASP A 78 -2.59 -3.81 13.72
N LEU A 79 -2.49 -3.95 12.42
CA LEU A 79 -1.76 -5.03 11.77
C LEU A 79 -0.28 -4.63 11.57
N GLN A 80 0.61 -5.62 11.67
CA GLN A 80 2.01 -5.50 11.25
C GLN A 80 2.16 -6.08 9.85
N LEU A 81 2.22 -5.20 8.85
CA LEU A 81 2.21 -5.56 7.44
C LEU A 81 3.56 -5.30 6.77
N ASN A 82 3.85 -6.06 5.73
CA ASN A 82 4.87 -5.72 4.73
C ASN A 82 4.39 -6.13 3.34
N TYR A 83 4.87 -5.44 2.31
CA TYR A 83 4.48 -5.71 0.93
C TYR A 83 5.70 -6.19 0.13
N ASP A 84 5.69 -7.49 -0.21
CA ASP A 84 6.64 -8.10 -1.14
C ASP A 84 6.25 -7.73 -2.58
N ILE A 85 6.93 -6.75 -3.16
CA ILE A 85 6.68 -6.26 -4.52
C ILE A 85 7.35 -7.09 -5.61
N TYR A 86 8.16 -8.07 -5.24
CA TYR A 86 8.70 -9.05 -6.18
C TYR A 86 7.71 -10.18 -6.45
N LEU A 87 7.13 -10.76 -5.39
CA LEU A 87 6.12 -11.80 -5.48
C LEU A 87 4.68 -11.26 -5.51
N GLN A 88 4.48 -9.94 -5.34
CA GLN A 88 3.16 -9.29 -5.23
C GLN A 88 2.32 -9.84 -4.08
N LYS A 89 2.90 -9.97 -2.87
CA LYS A 89 2.28 -10.60 -1.71
C LYS A 89 2.24 -9.64 -0.51
N ILE A 90 1.14 -9.69 0.22
CA ILE A 90 1.00 -8.96 1.48
C ILE A 90 1.31 -9.93 2.60
N ILE A 91 2.26 -9.55 3.44
CA ILE A 91 2.76 -10.36 4.54
C ILE A 91 2.25 -9.77 5.85
N LEU A 92 1.63 -10.60 6.64
CA LEU A 92 1.19 -10.28 8.00
C LEU A 92 2.14 -10.93 9.00
N LYS A 93 2.68 -10.12 9.91
CA LYS A 93 3.41 -10.60 11.10
C LYS A 93 2.47 -10.56 12.29
N PHE A 94 2.47 -11.61 13.09
CA PHE A 94 1.65 -11.70 14.29
C PHE A 94 2.32 -12.60 15.36
N GLU A 95 1.82 -12.53 16.58
CA GLU A 95 2.20 -13.45 17.65
C GLU A 95 1.18 -14.59 17.75
N THR A 96 1.68 -15.81 17.80
CA THR A 96 0.84 -17.00 18.04
C THR A 96 0.39 -17.04 19.49
N SER A 97 -0.59 -17.91 19.82
CA SER A 97 -1.05 -18.13 21.19
C SER A 97 0.06 -18.59 22.16
N THR A 98 1.16 -19.12 21.62
CA THR A 98 2.34 -19.53 22.41
C THR A 98 3.36 -18.39 22.57
N GLY A 99 3.09 -17.19 22.05
CA GLY A 99 4.00 -16.05 22.07
C GLY A 99 5.10 -16.08 21.01
N ALA A 100 5.08 -17.05 20.10
CA ALA A 100 6.05 -17.10 19.00
C ALA A 100 5.64 -16.13 17.87
N SER A 101 6.62 -15.40 17.33
CA SER A 101 6.39 -14.56 16.14
C SER A 101 6.24 -15.42 14.89
N SER A 102 5.20 -15.17 14.11
CA SER A 102 4.93 -15.86 12.85
C SER A 102 4.68 -14.85 11.73
N GLN A 103 4.91 -15.27 10.49
CA GLN A 103 4.65 -14.49 9.30
C GLN A 103 3.87 -15.33 8.30
N ILE A 104 2.79 -14.76 7.78
CA ILE A 104 1.96 -15.43 6.77
C ILE A 104 1.72 -14.50 5.59
N GLU A 105 1.49 -15.12 4.44
CA GLU A 105 0.98 -14.47 3.24
C GLU A 105 -0.54 -14.40 3.32
N ILE A 106 -1.13 -13.21 3.29
CA ILE A 106 -2.58 -13.06 3.17
C ILE A 106 -2.99 -13.46 1.74
N PRO A 107 -3.92 -14.41 1.56
CA PRO A 107 -4.34 -14.82 0.23
C PRO A 107 -4.90 -13.64 -0.57
N GLN A 108 -4.40 -13.43 -1.78
CA GLN A 108 -4.84 -12.31 -2.64
C GLN A 108 -6.34 -12.31 -2.92
N SER A 109 -6.96 -13.49 -3.05
CA SER A 109 -8.40 -13.62 -3.24
C SER A 109 -9.25 -13.14 -2.07
N HIS A 110 -8.67 -12.98 -0.89
CA HIS A 110 -9.37 -12.55 0.32
C HIS A 110 -9.21 -11.06 0.58
N ILE A 111 -8.12 -10.44 0.13
CA ILE A 111 -7.83 -9.03 0.42
C ILE A 111 -8.43 -8.11 -0.65
N GLN A 112 -9.12 -7.08 -0.22
CA GLN A 112 -9.66 -6.04 -1.11
C GLN A 112 -8.75 -4.82 -1.15
N SER A 113 -8.29 -4.39 0.03
CA SER A 113 -7.39 -3.26 0.16
C SER A 113 -6.58 -3.35 1.46
N PHE A 114 -5.48 -2.62 1.52
CA PHE A 114 -4.73 -2.44 2.76
C PHE A 114 -4.10 -1.05 2.80
N GLN A 115 -3.78 -0.62 3.99
CA GLN A 115 -3.04 0.60 4.26
C GLN A 115 -1.77 0.25 5.04
N MET A 116 -0.65 0.87 4.70
CA MET A 116 0.64 0.68 5.35
C MET A 116 1.38 2.01 5.36
N GLU A 117 1.78 2.50 6.55
CA GLU A 117 2.41 3.83 6.73
C GLU A 117 1.68 4.98 6.01
N GLY A 118 0.36 5.02 6.07
CA GLY A 118 -0.46 6.05 5.43
C GLY A 118 -0.60 5.92 3.90
N GLN A 119 0.04 4.94 3.30
CA GLN A 119 -0.13 4.61 1.89
C GLN A 119 -1.29 3.64 1.71
N PHE A 120 -2.16 3.91 0.76
CA PHE A 120 -3.33 3.09 0.50
C PHE A 120 -3.13 2.24 -0.75
N PHE A 121 -3.42 0.95 -0.64
CA PHE A 121 -3.28 -0.04 -1.70
C PHE A 121 -4.60 -0.77 -1.91
N GLN A 122 -4.87 -1.11 -3.17
CA GLN A 122 -6.07 -1.86 -3.54
C GLN A 122 -5.72 -2.94 -4.57
N LEU A 123 -6.40 -4.08 -4.49
CA LEU A 123 -6.34 -5.13 -5.50
C LEU A 123 -7.31 -4.81 -6.64
N PHE A 124 -6.80 -4.95 -7.86
CA PHE A 124 -7.59 -4.90 -9.08
C PHE A 124 -7.48 -6.23 -9.78
N GLN A 125 -8.59 -6.79 -10.16
CA GLN A 125 -8.65 -7.97 -10.99
C GLN A 125 -8.43 -7.56 -12.44
N GLU A 126 -7.38 -8.07 -13.09
CA GLU A 126 -7.12 -7.82 -14.52
C GLU A 126 -7.86 -8.81 -15.42
N ASN A 127 -7.98 -10.06 -14.95
CA ASN A 127 -8.71 -11.15 -15.61
C ASN A 127 -9.14 -12.17 -14.54
N ASP A 128 -9.80 -13.24 -14.94
CA ASP A 128 -10.41 -14.24 -14.06
C ASP A 128 -9.43 -14.87 -13.04
N SER A 129 -8.12 -14.80 -13.29
CA SER A 129 -7.10 -15.44 -12.44
C SER A 129 -5.96 -14.51 -12.01
N THR A 130 -5.92 -13.27 -12.49
CA THR A 130 -4.79 -12.37 -12.25
C THR A 130 -5.25 -11.13 -11.49
N TYR A 131 -4.63 -10.91 -10.34
CA TYR A 131 -4.81 -9.70 -9.54
C TYR A 131 -3.53 -8.89 -9.54
N LYS A 132 -3.66 -7.56 -9.57
CA LYS A 132 -2.58 -6.62 -9.36
C LYS A 132 -2.87 -5.69 -8.20
N ILE A 133 -1.85 -5.40 -7.42
CA ILE A 133 -1.91 -4.48 -6.29
C ILE A 133 -1.43 -3.13 -6.77
N TYR A 134 -2.26 -2.11 -6.61
CA TYR A 134 -1.91 -0.74 -6.93
C TYR A 134 -1.94 0.14 -5.70
N GLN A 135 -0.92 0.98 -5.52
CA GLN A 135 -0.99 2.10 -4.61
C GLN A 135 -1.89 3.17 -5.22
N LEU A 136 -2.85 3.67 -4.46
CA LEU A 136 -3.79 4.70 -4.90
C LEU A 136 -3.38 6.07 -4.39
N ILE A 137 -3.35 7.05 -5.29
CA ILE A 137 -3.02 8.43 -4.96
C ILE A 137 -4.13 9.35 -5.48
N GLY A 138 -4.63 10.21 -4.59
CA GLY A 138 -5.68 11.18 -4.91
C GLY A 138 -7.08 10.61 -4.79
N LYS A 139 -8.05 11.41 -5.26
CA LYS A 139 -9.49 11.10 -5.16
C LYS A 139 -10.00 10.42 -6.45
N PRO A 140 -11.15 9.71 -6.39
CA PRO A 140 -11.83 9.20 -7.59
C PRO A 140 -12.02 10.28 -8.68
N ASN A 141 -12.20 9.87 -9.91
CA ASN A 141 -12.30 10.59 -11.19
C ASN A 141 -10.97 10.79 -11.92
N HIS A 142 -9.90 11.25 -11.25
CA HIS A 142 -8.53 11.28 -11.78
C HIS A 142 -7.55 10.73 -10.76
N GLN A 143 -7.81 9.50 -10.33
CA GLN A 143 -6.96 8.81 -9.38
C GLN A 143 -5.73 8.26 -10.08
N ILE A 144 -4.56 8.48 -9.48
CA ILE A 144 -3.30 7.93 -9.97
C ILE A 144 -3.06 6.60 -9.26
N LEU A 145 -2.75 5.58 -10.03
CA LEU A 145 -2.43 4.25 -9.55
C LEU A 145 -0.98 3.93 -9.86
N ILE A 146 -0.27 3.37 -8.89
CA ILE A 146 1.12 2.95 -9.05
C ILE A 146 1.22 1.45 -8.83
N TYR A 147 1.70 0.73 -9.84
CA TYR A 147 2.12 -0.65 -9.73
C TYR A 147 3.61 -0.70 -9.42
N TRP A 148 3.95 -1.23 -8.24
CA TRP A 148 5.32 -1.38 -7.79
C TRP A 148 5.86 -2.77 -8.05
N TYR A 149 7.12 -2.89 -8.49
CA TYR A 149 7.77 -4.17 -8.68
C TYR A 149 9.28 -4.08 -8.50
N LYS A 150 9.90 -5.22 -8.21
CA LYS A 150 11.35 -5.42 -8.20
C LYS A 150 11.75 -6.52 -9.16
N LYS A 151 13.03 -6.54 -9.53
CA LYS A 151 13.65 -7.62 -10.28
C LYS A 151 14.79 -8.20 -9.45
N LEU A 152 14.90 -9.52 -9.46
CA LEU A 152 16.04 -10.24 -8.97
C LEU A 152 16.93 -10.55 -10.19
N VAL A 153 18.16 -10.09 -10.18
CA VAL A 153 19.10 -10.25 -11.29
C VAL A 153 20.38 -10.96 -10.83
N PRO A 154 20.99 -11.80 -11.68
CA PRO A 154 22.31 -12.36 -11.38
C PRO A 154 23.36 -11.24 -11.40
N ILE A 155 24.34 -11.36 -10.53
CA ILE A 155 25.51 -10.46 -10.49
C ILE A 155 26.76 -11.26 -10.81
N THR A 156 27.58 -10.72 -11.73
CA THR A 156 28.89 -11.25 -12.09
C THR A 156 29.97 -10.62 -11.20
N SER A 157 29.89 -10.87 -9.91
CA SER A 157 30.86 -10.32 -8.95
C SER A 157 31.64 -11.45 -8.29
N THR A 158 32.86 -11.16 -7.91
CA THR A 158 33.68 -12.00 -7.04
C THR A 158 33.21 -11.99 -5.58
N ASN A 159 32.09 -11.31 -5.29
CA ASN A 159 31.49 -11.20 -3.98
C ASN A 159 30.74 -12.48 -3.59
N GLN A 160 30.41 -12.60 -2.31
CA GLN A 160 29.65 -13.72 -1.74
C GLN A 160 28.19 -13.84 -2.27
N PHE A 161 27.68 -12.83 -3.00
CA PHE A 161 26.32 -12.82 -3.55
C PHE A 161 26.31 -13.25 -5.02
N GLU A 162 25.33 -14.05 -5.38
CA GLU A 162 25.07 -14.51 -6.76
C GLU A 162 23.95 -13.73 -7.43
N TYR A 163 23.03 -13.16 -6.63
CA TYR A 163 21.87 -12.40 -7.09
C TYR A 163 21.68 -11.11 -6.28
N GLU A 164 21.01 -10.15 -6.88
CA GLU A 164 20.68 -8.88 -6.24
C GLU A 164 19.26 -8.44 -6.59
N PHE A 165 18.52 -7.98 -5.57
CA PHE A 165 17.29 -7.24 -5.78
C PHE A 165 17.61 -5.82 -6.23
N GLN A 166 17.19 -5.48 -7.46
CA GLN A 166 17.28 -4.11 -7.94
C GLN A 166 16.35 -3.18 -7.15
N ASP A 167 16.60 -1.87 -7.27
CA ASP A 167 15.71 -0.87 -6.71
C ASP A 167 14.27 -1.04 -7.20
N ALA A 168 13.31 -0.63 -6.34
CA ALA A 168 11.90 -0.66 -6.68
C ALA A 168 11.63 0.18 -7.94
N LYS A 169 10.93 -0.41 -8.88
CA LYS A 169 10.45 0.24 -10.12
C LYS A 169 8.95 0.43 -10.03
N LYS A 170 8.45 1.42 -10.76
CA LYS A 170 7.01 1.72 -10.79
C LYS A 170 6.49 1.90 -12.20
N GLU A 171 5.27 1.46 -12.41
CA GLU A 171 4.42 1.82 -13.56
C GLU A 171 3.29 2.69 -13.04
N ILE A 172 2.98 3.76 -13.76
CA ILE A 172 2.00 4.75 -13.33
C ILE A 172 0.81 4.72 -14.29
N PHE A 173 -0.38 4.71 -13.72
CA PHE A 173 -1.64 4.68 -14.44
C PHE A 173 -2.53 5.82 -13.98
N LEU A 174 -3.41 6.30 -14.86
CA LEU A 174 -4.49 7.21 -14.54
C LEU A 174 -5.82 6.47 -14.68
N LEU A 175 -6.61 6.45 -13.63
CA LEU A 175 -7.97 5.93 -13.65
C LEU A 175 -8.91 7.05 -14.11
N VAL A 176 -9.50 6.90 -15.28
CA VAL A 176 -10.48 7.84 -15.85
C VAL A 176 -11.71 7.05 -16.27
N LYS A 177 -12.88 7.43 -15.75
CA LYS A 177 -14.16 6.78 -16.07
C LYS A 177 -14.12 5.25 -15.93
N GLY A 178 -13.48 4.75 -14.86
CA GLY A 178 -13.32 3.32 -14.58
C GLY A 178 -12.29 2.59 -15.44
N LYS A 179 -11.57 3.27 -16.34
CA LYS A 179 -10.56 2.66 -17.19
C LYS A 179 -9.15 3.05 -16.74
N LEU A 180 -8.28 2.05 -16.57
CA LEU A 180 -6.86 2.23 -16.30
C LEU A 180 -6.12 2.58 -17.59
N ASN A 181 -5.42 3.71 -17.57
CA ASN A 181 -4.63 4.19 -18.70
C ASN A 181 -3.16 4.32 -18.27
N TYR A 182 -2.28 3.54 -18.90
CA TYR A 182 -0.84 3.58 -18.62
C TYR A 182 -0.22 4.91 -19.04
N ILE A 183 0.50 5.56 -18.12
CA ILE A 183 1.20 6.82 -18.36
C ILE A 183 2.69 6.56 -18.58
N LYS A 184 3.11 6.57 -19.84
CA LYS A 184 4.53 6.39 -20.18
C LYS A 184 5.37 7.64 -19.86
N ASN A 185 4.82 8.84 -20.08
CA ASN A 185 5.50 10.14 -19.93
C ASN A 185 4.48 11.28 -19.88
N ASN A 186 4.94 12.51 -19.66
CA ASN A 186 4.07 13.70 -19.64
C ASN A 186 3.27 13.89 -20.94
N LYS A 187 3.84 13.51 -22.11
CA LYS A 187 3.12 13.61 -23.40
C LYS A 187 1.93 12.66 -23.46
N SER A 188 2.07 11.44 -22.94
CA SER A 188 0.94 10.50 -22.87
C SER A 188 -0.11 10.96 -21.87
N LEU A 189 0.27 11.52 -20.73
CA LEU A 189 -0.64 12.11 -19.75
C LEU A 189 -1.48 13.24 -20.37
N ILE A 190 -0.84 14.18 -21.10
CA ILE A 190 -1.53 15.28 -21.76
C ILE A 190 -2.55 14.75 -22.79
N LYS A 191 -2.22 13.70 -23.55
CA LYS A 191 -3.14 13.12 -24.53
C LYS A 191 -4.37 12.44 -23.91
N MET A 192 -4.30 12.03 -22.64
CA MET A 192 -5.41 11.40 -21.92
C MET A 192 -6.38 12.43 -21.32
N THR A 193 -5.96 13.71 -21.23
CA THR A 193 -6.79 14.80 -20.72
C THR A 193 -7.65 15.35 -21.86
N ASP A 194 -8.85 15.79 -21.54
CA ASP A 194 -9.79 16.37 -22.50
C ASP A 194 -9.13 17.53 -23.26
N SER A 195 -9.42 17.64 -24.57
CA SER A 195 -8.74 18.58 -25.46
C SER A 195 -8.81 20.04 -25.01
N LYS A 196 -9.92 20.43 -24.37
CA LYS A 196 -10.11 21.78 -23.79
C LYS A 196 -9.15 22.08 -22.63
N ASP A 197 -8.73 21.06 -21.89
CA ASP A 197 -7.94 21.20 -20.65
C ASP A 197 -6.44 20.92 -20.86
N GLN A 198 -6.06 20.38 -22.03
CA GLN A 198 -4.65 20.06 -22.34
C GLN A 198 -3.70 21.24 -22.20
N HIS A 199 -4.15 22.47 -22.55
CA HIS A 199 -3.32 23.66 -22.44
C HIS A 199 -3.04 24.04 -20.97
N LEU A 200 -4.03 23.84 -20.08
CA LEU A 200 -3.89 24.07 -18.63
C LEU A 200 -2.91 23.07 -18.03
N LEU A 201 -3.04 21.79 -18.40
CA LEU A 201 -2.12 20.75 -17.92
C LEU A 201 -0.68 20.97 -18.43
N LYS A 202 -0.50 21.39 -19.69
CA LYS A 202 0.84 21.77 -20.20
C LYS A 202 1.46 22.92 -19.41
N LYS A 203 0.67 23.95 -19.09
CA LYS A 203 1.11 25.08 -18.28
C LYS A 203 1.49 24.63 -16.88
N TRP A 204 0.65 23.81 -16.24
CA TRP A 204 0.92 23.27 -14.89
C TRP A 204 2.21 22.46 -14.87
N ILE A 205 2.40 21.51 -15.80
CA ILE A 205 3.61 20.70 -15.94
C ILE A 205 4.86 21.57 -16.09
N LYS A 206 4.79 22.63 -16.89
CA LYS A 206 5.92 23.56 -17.11
C LYS A 206 6.24 24.36 -15.85
N THR A 207 5.22 24.91 -15.18
CA THR A 207 5.38 25.70 -13.95
C THR A 207 5.98 24.91 -12.81
N HIS A 208 5.59 23.64 -12.65
CA HIS A 208 6.09 22.77 -11.56
C HIS A 208 7.30 21.94 -11.98
N HIS A 209 7.87 22.13 -13.17
CA HIS A 209 8.95 21.30 -13.71
C HIS A 209 8.70 19.79 -13.59
N PHE A 210 7.42 19.40 -13.66
CA PHE A 210 6.93 18.07 -13.35
C PHE A 210 7.38 17.02 -14.37
N LYS A 211 7.86 15.86 -13.86
CA LYS A 211 8.24 14.70 -14.69
C LYS A 211 7.63 13.44 -14.07
N ILE A 212 6.56 12.92 -14.67
CA ILE A 212 5.76 11.81 -14.15
C ILE A 212 6.59 10.60 -13.67
N TYR A 213 7.61 10.19 -14.41
CA TYR A 213 8.42 9.02 -14.07
C TYR A 213 9.39 9.26 -12.90
N LYS A 214 9.68 10.53 -12.55
CA LYS A 214 10.51 10.92 -11.39
C LYS A 214 9.68 11.39 -10.20
N ALA A 215 8.39 11.63 -10.41
CA ALA A 215 7.52 12.25 -9.42
C ALA A 215 7.43 11.40 -8.14
N HIS A 216 7.56 12.05 -7.00
CA HIS A 216 7.28 11.48 -5.69
C HIS A 216 5.79 11.51 -5.38
N GLN A 217 5.39 10.86 -4.30
CA GLN A 217 3.97 10.71 -3.93
C GLN A 217 3.25 12.07 -3.80
N GLU A 218 3.89 13.06 -3.19
CA GLU A 218 3.33 14.41 -3.00
C GLU A 218 3.07 15.13 -4.32
N GLU A 219 4.02 15.00 -5.28
CA GLU A 219 3.87 15.60 -6.61
C GLU A 219 2.74 14.91 -7.41
N LEU A 220 2.60 13.58 -7.26
CA LEU A 220 1.49 12.83 -7.87
C LEU A 220 0.15 13.19 -7.23
N LEU A 221 0.11 13.41 -5.91
CA LEU A 221 -1.08 13.91 -5.23
C LEU A 221 -1.48 15.29 -5.74
N SER A 222 -0.51 16.21 -5.86
CA SER A 222 -0.73 17.55 -6.43
C SER A 222 -1.25 17.47 -7.86
N LEU A 223 -0.70 16.58 -8.70
CA LEU A 223 -1.21 16.34 -10.06
C LEU A 223 -2.65 15.83 -10.04
N SER A 224 -2.98 14.84 -9.19
CA SER A 224 -4.34 14.31 -9.09
C SER A 224 -5.33 15.40 -8.65
N GLN A 225 -4.97 16.23 -7.68
CA GLN A 225 -5.79 17.37 -7.24
C GLN A 225 -6.01 18.36 -8.37
N PHE A 226 -4.97 18.70 -9.13
CA PHE A 226 -5.08 19.59 -10.28
C PHE A 226 -6.00 19.00 -11.37
N LEU A 227 -5.84 17.72 -11.72
CA LEU A 227 -6.69 17.05 -12.72
C LEU A 227 -8.16 16.98 -12.28
N ASN A 228 -8.44 16.87 -10.99
CA ASN A 228 -9.80 16.88 -10.43
C ASN A 228 -10.41 18.29 -10.37
N SER A 229 -9.62 19.34 -10.57
CA SER A 229 -10.08 20.75 -10.63
C SER A 229 -10.39 21.23 -12.05
N LEU A 230 -10.04 20.47 -13.08
CA LEU A 230 -10.36 20.74 -14.49
C LEU A 230 -11.81 20.39 -14.84
#